data_129a21c38eabc5b60994008a28cef44b
#
_entry.id   129a21c38eabc5b60994008a28cef44b
#
_cell.length_a   1.000
_cell.length_b   1.000
_cell.length_c   1.000
_cell.angle_alpha   90.00
_cell.angle_beta   90.00
_cell.angle_gamma   90.00
#
_symmetry.space_group_name_H-M   'P 1'
#
loop_
_entity.id
_entity.type
_entity.pdbx_description
1 polymer ?
#
loop_
_entity_poly.entity_id
_entity_poly.type
_entity_poly.pdbx_seq_one_letter_code
_entity_poly.pdbx_strand_id
1 'polypeptide(L)'
;MGFVWQCEPYQASGVAELVSAMAAGWNASFIVETWSKGGIMATSIGLAVASHHTGGRHVCIVTDEQSRLEYVEGMVEAGMSPEIIVGEAEEVMDELVGMDFMVVDCMRKDFTRILRLAKLSSRGAVLVCKNASSLRSTASTFKWRSVLDGSGDGGSRRLVRSVFLPVGMGLDIAHVAASGNGGNAGSSSGSGSVKWIKHVDQKSGEEHVIRKVK
;
A
#
# COMPACT_ATOMS: atom_id res chain seq x y z
N MET A 1 -23.21 -24.79 26.04
CA MET A 1 -23.00 -24.75 24.57
C MET A 1 -23.04 -23.28 24.16
N GLY A 2 -21.87 -22.69 23.98
CA GLY A 2 -21.75 -21.27 23.56
C GLY A 2 -21.83 -21.19 22.04
N PHE A 3 -22.78 -20.41 21.54
CA PHE A 3 -22.85 -20.05 20.13
C PHE A 3 -21.67 -19.11 19.81
N VAL A 4 -20.67 -19.63 19.10
CA VAL A 4 -19.66 -18.80 18.46
C VAL A 4 -20.32 -18.26 17.19
N TRP A 5 -20.64 -16.97 17.20
CA TRP A 5 -21.06 -16.26 15.99
C TRP A 5 -19.87 -16.18 15.05
N GLN A 6 -19.90 -16.96 13.98
CA GLN A 6 -18.95 -16.81 12.88
C GLN A 6 -19.33 -15.55 12.07
N CYS A 7 -18.58 -14.48 12.31
CA CYS A 7 -18.72 -13.22 11.55
C CYS A 7 -17.81 -13.21 10.31
N GLU A 8 -17.71 -14.31 9.57
CA GLU A 8 -16.85 -14.40 8.38
C GLU A 8 -17.22 -13.42 7.24
N PRO A 9 -18.51 -13.16 6.93
CA PRO A 9 -18.86 -12.24 5.82
C PRO A 9 -18.44 -10.79 6.09
N TYR A 10 -18.45 -10.36 7.35
CA TYR A 10 -18.12 -8.97 7.72
C TYR A 10 -16.62 -8.65 7.68
N GLN A 11 -15.75 -9.64 7.80
CA GLN A 11 -14.31 -9.41 7.80
C GLN A 11 -13.77 -9.05 6.41
N ALA A 12 -14.27 -9.70 5.37
CA ALA A 12 -13.84 -9.45 3.99
C ALA A 12 -14.34 -8.09 3.48
N SER A 13 -15.60 -7.71 3.79
CA SER A 13 -16.14 -6.39 3.43
C SER A 13 -15.40 -5.26 4.13
N GLY A 14 -15.11 -5.38 5.42
CA GLY A 14 -14.36 -4.37 6.17
C GLY A 14 -12.97 -4.08 5.60
N VAL A 15 -12.28 -5.08 5.06
CA VAL A 15 -11.00 -4.89 4.35
C VAL A 15 -11.19 -4.08 3.07
N ALA A 16 -12.20 -4.43 2.25
CA ALA A 16 -12.46 -3.76 0.98
C ALA A 16 -12.82 -2.29 1.18
N GLU A 17 -13.72 -2.01 2.12
CA GLU A 17 -14.16 -0.65 2.46
C GLU A 17 -12.99 0.20 2.98
N LEU A 18 -12.17 -0.36 3.89
CA LEU A 18 -11.02 0.34 4.45
C LEU A 18 -9.99 0.67 3.37
N VAL A 19 -9.62 -0.31 2.53
CA VAL A 19 -8.61 -0.13 1.47
C VAL A 19 -9.12 0.85 0.42
N SER A 20 -10.41 0.79 0.04
CA SER A 20 -11.06 1.74 -0.83
C SER A 20 -11.03 3.17 -0.27
N ALA A 21 -11.43 3.33 1.00
CA ALA A 21 -11.41 4.62 1.69
C ALA A 21 -9.99 5.19 1.80
N MET A 22 -8.99 4.34 2.04
CA MET A 22 -7.58 4.77 2.08
C MET A 22 -7.09 5.24 0.72
N ALA A 23 -7.40 4.51 -0.37
CA ALA A 23 -7.01 4.89 -1.72
C ALA A 23 -7.67 6.22 -2.14
N ALA A 24 -8.96 6.38 -1.86
CA ALA A 24 -9.69 7.61 -2.12
C ALA A 24 -9.17 8.78 -1.25
N GLY A 25 -8.94 8.55 0.05
CA GLY A 25 -8.42 9.56 0.98
C GLY A 25 -6.98 9.97 0.67
N TRP A 26 -6.16 9.08 0.12
CA TRP A 26 -4.83 9.38 -0.42
C TRP A 26 -4.90 10.19 -1.72
N ASN A 27 -6.06 10.27 -2.34
CA ASN A 27 -6.28 10.80 -3.69
C ASN A 27 -5.37 10.08 -4.70
N ALA A 28 -5.43 8.75 -4.66
CA ALA A 28 -4.55 7.89 -5.45
C ALA A 28 -4.75 8.15 -6.95
N SER A 29 -3.67 8.46 -7.62
CA SER A 29 -3.66 8.71 -9.08
C SER A 29 -3.27 7.47 -9.88
N PHE A 30 -2.53 6.55 -9.25
CA PHE A 30 -2.14 5.29 -9.87
C PHE A 30 -2.14 4.15 -8.85
N ILE A 31 -3.18 3.34 -8.91
CA ILE A 31 -3.41 2.18 -8.06
C ILE A 31 -2.92 0.92 -8.77
N VAL A 32 -2.12 0.11 -8.10
CA VAL A 32 -1.68 -1.21 -8.59
C VAL A 32 -2.05 -2.27 -7.56
N GLU A 33 -2.69 -3.33 -8.00
CA GLU A 33 -2.91 -4.51 -7.17
C GLU A 33 -2.37 -5.79 -7.81
N THR A 34 -2.07 -6.77 -6.97
CA THR A 34 -1.81 -8.13 -7.43
C THR A 34 -2.98 -9.02 -7.02
N TRP A 35 -3.50 -9.78 -7.98
CA TRP A 35 -4.59 -10.71 -7.74
C TRP A 35 -4.22 -12.11 -8.23
N SER A 36 -4.76 -13.12 -7.59
CA SER A 36 -4.54 -14.52 -7.94
C SER A 36 -5.87 -15.26 -7.92
N LYS A 37 -5.98 -16.32 -8.69
CA LYS A 37 -7.18 -17.16 -8.78
C LYS A 37 -7.75 -17.53 -7.40
N GLY A 38 -9.06 -17.39 -7.24
CA GLY A 38 -9.76 -17.58 -5.98
C GLY A 38 -9.61 -16.43 -4.99
N GLY A 39 -8.97 -15.32 -5.39
CA GLY A 39 -8.84 -14.13 -4.57
C GLY A 39 -10.19 -13.41 -4.35
N ILE A 40 -10.30 -12.69 -3.25
CA ILE A 40 -11.52 -11.95 -2.88
C ILE A 40 -11.67 -10.74 -3.80
N MET A 41 -12.75 -10.68 -4.58
CA MET A 41 -13.05 -9.59 -5.52
C MET A 41 -13.42 -8.27 -4.83
N ALA A 42 -13.98 -8.32 -3.62
CA ALA A 42 -14.46 -7.13 -2.94
C ALA A 42 -13.38 -6.04 -2.80
N THR A 43 -12.11 -6.41 -2.55
CA THR A 43 -11.00 -5.45 -2.47
C THR A 43 -10.74 -4.79 -3.82
N SER A 44 -10.71 -5.58 -4.90
CA SER A 44 -10.52 -5.10 -6.27
C SER A 44 -11.63 -4.15 -6.71
N ILE A 45 -12.88 -4.50 -6.40
CA ILE A 45 -14.03 -3.63 -6.64
C ILE A 45 -13.87 -2.31 -5.85
N GLY A 46 -13.49 -2.39 -4.57
CA GLY A 46 -13.24 -1.21 -3.76
C GLY A 46 -12.15 -0.29 -4.32
N LEU A 47 -11.07 -0.86 -4.86
CA LEU A 47 -10.00 -0.11 -5.52
C LEU A 47 -10.47 0.53 -6.84
N ALA A 48 -11.27 -0.18 -7.63
CA ALA A 48 -11.86 0.37 -8.85
C ALA A 48 -12.82 1.54 -8.55
N VAL A 49 -13.63 1.43 -7.49
CA VAL A 49 -14.47 2.55 -7.01
C VAL A 49 -13.61 3.73 -6.59
N ALA A 50 -12.53 3.49 -5.83
CA ALA A 50 -11.61 4.55 -5.42
C ALA A 50 -10.96 5.23 -6.63
N SER A 51 -10.46 4.47 -7.61
CA SER A 51 -9.84 5.02 -8.82
C SER A 51 -10.83 5.85 -9.65
N HIS A 52 -12.07 5.38 -9.77
CA HIS A 52 -13.12 6.15 -10.44
C HIS A 52 -13.39 7.49 -9.72
N HIS A 53 -13.43 7.46 -8.39
CA HIS A 53 -13.68 8.66 -7.57
C HIS A 53 -12.54 9.67 -7.66
N THR A 54 -11.28 9.21 -7.69
CA THR A 54 -10.09 10.08 -7.79
C THR A 54 -9.73 10.48 -9.22
N GLY A 55 -10.37 9.89 -10.22
CA GLY A 55 -9.96 10.00 -11.63
C GLY A 55 -8.60 9.34 -11.90
N GLY A 56 -8.19 8.42 -11.04
CA GLY A 56 -6.92 7.70 -11.14
C GLY A 56 -6.99 6.47 -12.04
N ARG A 57 -5.84 5.90 -12.33
CA ARG A 57 -5.66 4.64 -13.06
C ARG A 57 -5.66 3.47 -12.07
N HIS A 58 -6.34 2.38 -12.37
CA HIS A 58 -6.29 1.13 -11.61
C HIS A 58 -5.81 -0.01 -12.50
N VAL A 59 -4.73 -0.66 -12.11
CA VAL A 59 -4.12 -1.80 -12.79
C VAL A 59 -4.09 -3.01 -11.87
N CYS A 60 -4.58 -4.13 -12.36
CA CYS A 60 -4.47 -5.43 -11.71
C CYS A 60 -3.44 -6.31 -12.43
N ILE A 61 -2.49 -6.85 -11.69
CA ILE A 61 -1.52 -7.83 -12.19
C ILE A 61 -2.00 -9.22 -11.80
N VAL A 62 -2.13 -10.08 -12.79
CA VAL A 62 -2.48 -11.50 -12.62
C VAL A 62 -1.41 -12.38 -13.27
N THR A 63 -1.17 -13.56 -12.70
CA THR A 63 -0.06 -14.43 -13.14
C THR A 63 -0.34 -15.18 -14.44
N ASP A 64 -1.61 -15.44 -14.75
CA ASP A 64 -2.00 -16.29 -15.85
C ASP A 64 -3.34 -15.91 -16.45
N GLU A 65 -3.63 -16.42 -17.64
CA GLU A 65 -4.86 -16.13 -18.38
C GLU A 65 -6.11 -16.65 -17.68
N GLN A 66 -6.01 -17.74 -16.90
CA GLN A 66 -7.15 -18.25 -16.16
C GLN A 66 -7.53 -17.29 -15.01
N SER A 67 -6.54 -16.77 -14.30
CA SER A 67 -6.71 -15.72 -13.29
C SER A 67 -7.31 -14.46 -13.91
N ARG A 68 -6.89 -14.09 -15.12
CA ARG A 68 -7.44 -12.95 -15.86
C ARG A 68 -8.93 -13.13 -16.15
N LEU A 69 -9.33 -14.29 -16.65
CA LEU A 69 -10.72 -14.55 -16.97
C LEU A 69 -11.63 -14.47 -15.74
N GLU A 70 -11.23 -15.10 -14.64
CA GLU A 70 -11.99 -15.06 -13.38
C GLU A 70 -12.07 -13.64 -12.83
N TYR A 71 -10.98 -12.88 -12.89
CA TYR A 71 -10.96 -11.49 -12.45
C TYR A 71 -11.85 -10.59 -13.30
N VAL A 72 -11.79 -10.73 -14.64
CA VAL A 72 -12.66 -9.99 -15.56
C VAL A 72 -14.13 -10.27 -15.28
N GLU A 73 -14.50 -11.55 -15.14
CA GLU A 73 -15.88 -11.96 -14.86
C GLU A 73 -16.41 -11.27 -13.60
N GLY A 74 -15.68 -11.35 -12.48
CA GLY A 74 -16.09 -10.73 -11.23
C GLY A 74 -16.15 -9.20 -11.29
N MET A 75 -15.23 -8.56 -12.03
CA MET A 75 -15.25 -7.10 -12.18
C MET A 75 -16.38 -6.61 -13.11
N VAL A 76 -16.65 -7.33 -14.19
CA VAL A 76 -17.76 -7.02 -15.10
C VAL A 76 -19.10 -7.19 -14.41
N GLU A 77 -19.28 -8.24 -13.59
CA GLU A 77 -20.48 -8.44 -12.79
C GLU A 77 -20.72 -7.26 -11.83
N ALA A 78 -19.65 -6.66 -11.31
CA ALA A 78 -19.71 -5.45 -10.49
C ALA A 78 -19.82 -4.14 -11.30
N GLY A 79 -19.88 -4.21 -12.63
CA GLY A 79 -19.95 -3.03 -13.51
C GLY A 79 -18.63 -2.25 -13.61
N MET A 80 -17.51 -2.89 -13.30
CA MET A 80 -16.17 -2.28 -13.32
C MET A 80 -15.34 -2.78 -14.50
N SER A 81 -14.41 -1.94 -14.97
CA SER A 81 -13.56 -2.27 -16.12
C SER A 81 -12.11 -1.78 -15.88
N PRO A 82 -11.38 -2.40 -14.94
CA PRO A 82 -9.98 -2.04 -14.69
C PRO A 82 -9.06 -2.56 -15.79
N GLU A 83 -7.87 -1.97 -15.88
CA GLU A 83 -6.80 -2.46 -16.73
C GLU A 83 -6.17 -3.72 -16.09
N ILE A 84 -5.93 -4.76 -16.89
CA ILE A 84 -5.38 -6.02 -16.41
C ILE A 84 -4.15 -6.37 -17.22
N ILE A 85 -3.08 -6.72 -16.51
CA ILE A 85 -1.83 -7.17 -17.11
C ILE A 85 -1.57 -8.61 -16.67
N VAL A 86 -1.34 -9.49 -17.65
CA VAL A 86 -0.99 -10.89 -17.40
C VAL A 86 0.51 -11.04 -17.46
N GLY A 87 1.11 -11.59 -16.43
CA GLY A 87 2.54 -11.87 -16.39
C GLY A 87 3.08 -11.98 -14.97
N GLU A 88 4.33 -12.41 -14.89
CA GLU A 88 5.05 -12.39 -13.63
C GLU A 88 5.32 -10.94 -13.23
N ALA A 89 5.10 -10.65 -11.94
CA ALA A 89 5.22 -9.27 -11.45
C ALA A 89 6.60 -8.65 -11.73
N GLU A 90 7.63 -9.46 -11.84
CA GLU A 90 9.00 -9.03 -12.15
C GLU A 90 9.15 -8.42 -13.54
N GLU A 91 8.44 -8.98 -14.50
CA GLU A 91 8.47 -8.51 -15.90
C GLU A 91 7.57 -7.28 -16.06
N VAL A 92 6.43 -7.30 -15.40
CA VAL A 92 5.38 -6.29 -15.54
C VAL A 92 5.70 -5.00 -14.75
N MET A 93 6.35 -5.12 -13.58
CA MET A 93 6.60 -3.97 -12.71
C MET A 93 7.52 -2.92 -13.33
N ASP A 94 8.35 -3.32 -14.30
CA ASP A 94 9.25 -2.39 -14.97
C ASP A 94 8.51 -1.34 -15.81
N GLU A 95 7.33 -1.67 -16.29
CA GLU A 95 6.49 -0.76 -17.08
C GLU A 95 5.58 0.13 -16.21
N LEU A 96 5.37 -0.24 -14.95
CA LEU A 96 4.47 0.44 -14.03
C LEU A 96 5.22 1.47 -13.18
N VAL A 97 5.34 2.69 -13.69
CA VAL A 97 6.10 3.77 -13.04
C VAL A 97 5.17 4.80 -12.43
N GLY A 98 5.48 5.22 -11.20
CA GLY A 98 4.79 6.32 -10.54
C GLY A 98 3.54 5.89 -9.77
N MET A 99 3.45 4.63 -9.36
CA MET A 99 2.36 4.16 -8.51
C MET A 99 2.39 4.83 -7.15
N ASP A 100 1.25 5.32 -6.69
CA ASP A 100 1.10 5.97 -5.39
C ASP A 100 0.19 5.22 -4.42
N PHE A 101 -0.44 4.15 -4.87
CA PHE A 101 -1.16 3.20 -4.02
C PHE A 101 -0.96 1.77 -4.53
N MET A 102 -0.54 0.87 -3.65
CA MET A 102 -0.29 -0.51 -4.04
C MET A 102 -0.87 -1.50 -3.03
N VAL A 103 -1.53 -2.54 -3.52
CA VAL A 103 -2.07 -3.63 -2.69
C VAL A 103 -1.48 -4.96 -3.12
N VAL A 104 -0.85 -5.66 -2.19
CA VAL A 104 -0.22 -6.97 -2.41
C VAL A 104 -0.75 -7.98 -1.41
N ASP A 105 -0.93 -9.22 -1.85
CA ASP A 105 -1.31 -10.31 -0.97
C ASP A 105 -0.08 -10.99 -0.37
N CYS A 106 0.03 -10.99 0.96
CA CYS A 106 1.15 -11.63 1.69
C CYS A 106 1.15 -13.17 1.61
N MET A 107 0.06 -13.78 1.17
CA MET A 107 0.03 -15.23 0.91
C MET A 107 0.83 -15.61 -0.33
N ARG A 108 1.13 -14.68 -1.22
CA ARG A 108 2.02 -14.89 -2.36
C ARG A 108 3.46 -15.04 -1.89
N LYS A 109 4.16 -16.03 -2.42
CA LYS A 109 5.57 -16.27 -2.07
C LYS A 109 6.52 -15.16 -2.51
N ASP A 110 6.16 -14.45 -3.57
CA ASP A 110 6.93 -13.39 -4.22
C ASP A 110 6.57 -11.96 -3.76
N PHE A 111 5.66 -11.81 -2.80
CA PHE A 111 5.14 -10.49 -2.41
C PHE A 111 6.23 -9.47 -2.02
N THR A 112 7.28 -9.91 -1.31
CA THR A 112 8.40 -9.04 -0.93
C THR A 112 9.21 -8.57 -2.14
N ARG A 113 9.33 -9.41 -3.16
CA ARG A 113 10.00 -9.08 -4.41
C ARG A 113 9.20 -8.08 -5.22
N ILE A 114 7.88 -8.29 -5.31
CA ILE A 114 6.95 -7.36 -5.95
C ILE A 114 7.09 -5.96 -5.32
N LEU A 115 7.08 -5.88 -3.98
CA LEU A 115 7.23 -4.60 -3.27
C LEU A 115 8.59 -3.92 -3.53
N ARG A 116 9.67 -4.68 -3.71
CA ARG A 116 11.00 -4.14 -4.02
C ARG A 116 11.09 -3.57 -5.44
N LEU A 117 10.41 -4.21 -6.38
CA LEU A 117 10.40 -3.80 -7.79
C LEU A 117 9.45 -2.62 -8.05
N ALA A 118 8.54 -2.32 -7.12
CA ALA A 118 7.57 -1.26 -7.28
C ALA A 118 8.24 0.11 -7.53
N LYS A 119 7.91 0.77 -8.64
CA LYS A 119 8.40 2.12 -8.97
C LYS A 119 7.40 3.15 -8.48
N LEU A 120 7.65 3.64 -7.25
CA LEU A 120 6.73 4.51 -6.53
C LEU A 120 6.74 5.94 -7.09
N SER A 121 5.64 6.63 -6.86
CA SER A 121 5.48 8.05 -7.19
C SER A 121 6.46 8.93 -6.40
N SER A 122 6.95 9.98 -7.03
CA SER A 122 7.74 11.02 -6.37
C SER A 122 6.96 11.79 -5.30
N ARG A 123 5.63 11.77 -5.34
CA ARG A 123 4.75 12.36 -4.31
C ARG A 123 4.66 11.51 -3.03
N GLY A 124 5.23 10.32 -3.03
CA GLY A 124 5.07 9.31 -1.99
C GLY A 124 4.04 8.25 -2.38
N ALA A 125 3.89 7.23 -1.53
CA ALA A 125 2.99 6.12 -1.79
C ALA A 125 2.46 5.50 -0.50
N VAL A 126 1.32 4.83 -0.61
CA VAL A 126 0.77 3.90 0.38
C VAL A 126 0.89 2.48 -0.14
N LEU A 127 1.53 1.62 0.63
CA LEU A 127 1.69 0.21 0.33
C LEU A 127 0.87 -0.60 1.33
N VAL A 128 0.04 -1.50 0.85
CA VAL A 128 -0.85 -2.33 1.66
C VAL A 128 -0.55 -3.79 1.40
N CYS A 129 -0.17 -4.51 2.45
CA CYS A 129 -0.09 -5.96 2.47
C CYS A 129 -1.36 -6.52 3.09
N LYS A 130 -2.19 -7.21 2.32
CA LYS A 130 -3.35 -7.95 2.84
C LYS A 130 -2.96 -9.35 3.27
N ASN A 131 -3.76 -10.00 4.14
CA ASN A 131 -3.50 -11.31 4.73
C ASN A 131 -2.20 -11.36 5.57
N ALA A 132 -1.84 -10.26 6.19
CA ALA A 132 -0.56 -10.07 6.87
C ALA A 132 -0.48 -10.73 8.26
N SER A 133 -1.56 -11.31 8.79
CA SER A 133 -1.53 -12.03 10.07
C SER A 133 -0.58 -13.22 10.05
N SER A 134 -0.43 -13.88 8.90
CA SER A 134 0.52 -14.98 8.72
C SER A 134 1.98 -14.55 8.90
N LEU A 135 2.31 -13.31 8.59
CA LEU A 135 3.66 -12.75 8.76
C LEU A 135 4.02 -12.55 10.25
N ARG A 136 3.02 -12.42 11.11
CA ARG A 136 3.23 -12.23 12.55
C ARG A 136 3.24 -13.55 13.34
N SER A 137 2.58 -14.58 12.84
CA SER A 137 2.49 -15.89 13.49
C SER A 137 3.71 -16.77 13.25
N THR A 138 4.38 -16.59 12.13
CA THR A 138 5.65 -17.22 11.82
C THR A 138 6.79 -16.31 12.26
N ALA A 139 7.97 -16.84 12.59
CA ALA A 139 9.19 -16.05 12.83
C ALA A 139 9.66 -15.32 11.55
N SER A 140 8.71 -14.69 10.86
CA SER A 140 8.93 -13.99 9.61
C SER A 140 9.81 -12.77 9.86
N THR A 141 10.86 -12.68 9.08
CA THR A 141 11.81 -11.56 9.09
C THR A 141 11.31 -10.36 8.27
N PHE A 142 10.04 -10.36 7.83
CA PHE A 142 9.49 -9.26 7.04
C PHE A 142 9.56 -7.93 7.82
N LYS A 143 10.23 -6.96 7.23
CA LYS A 143 10.30 -5.58 7.72
C LYS A 143 10.21 -4.64 6.51
N TRP A 144 9.33 -3.67 6.57
CA TRP A 144 9.19 -2.66 5.51
C TRP A 144 10.51 -2.01 5.12
N ARG A 145 11.37 -1.71 6.09
CA ARG A 145 12.69 -1.11 5.81
C ARG A 145 13.54 -1.99 4.91
N SER A 146 13.61 -3.30 5.18
CA SER A 146 14.42 -4.22 4.36
C SER A 146 13.91 -4.37 2.93
N VAL A 147 12.63 -4.07 2.71
CA VAL A 147 12.02 -4.08 1.37
C VAL A 147 12.28 -2.76 0.64
N LEU A 148 12.14 -1.65 1.34
CA LEU A 148 12.28 -0.31 0.75
C LEU A 148 13.73 0.09 0.53
N ASP A 149 14.65 -0.29 1.43
CA ASP A 149 16.08 0.01 1.31
C ASP A 149 16.78 -0.81 0.19
N GLY A 150 16.18 -1.95 -0.20
CA GLY A 150 16.71 -2.84 -1.25
C GLY A 150 16.25 -2.49 -2.67
N SER A 151 15.55 -1.40 -2.88
CA SER A 151 15.06 -1.00 -4.19
C SER A 151 16.18 -0.45 -5.06
N GLY A 152 16.44 -1.09 -6.21
CA GLY A 152 17.56 -0.79 -7.11
C GLY A 152 17.51 0.56 -7.85
N ASP A 153 16.59 1.45 -7.52
CA ASP A 153 16.36 2.72 -8.20
C ASP A 153 17.13 3.91 -7.59
N GLY A 154 18.30 3.67 -7.00
CA GLY A 154 19.25 4.74 -6.59
C GLY A 154 18.75 5.76 -5.57
N GLY A 155 17.48 5.77 -5.23
CA GLY A 155 16.86 6.68 -4.26
C GLY A 155 16.45 5.95 -2.99
N SER A 156 17.03 6.32 -1.85
CA SER A 156 16.59 5.82 -0.55
C SER A 156 15.11 6.19 -0.32
N ARG A 157 14.24 5.19 -0.39
CA ARG A 157 12.81 5.35 -0.11
C ARG A 157 12.61 5.44 1.40
N ARG A 158 12.22 6.60 1.87
CA ARG A 158 12.04 6.79 3.31
C ARG A 158 10.66 6.30 3.77
N LEU A 159 10.65 5.23 4.57
CA LEU A 159 9.46 4.83 5.32
C LEU A 159 9.11 5.93 6.34
N VAL A 160 7.93 6.52 6.22
CA VAL A 160 7.41 7.51 7.17
C VAL A 160 6.81 6.80 8.37
N ARG A 161 5.91 5.85 8.10
CA ARG A 161 5.16 5.12 9.12
C ARG A 161 4.72 3.76 8.58
N SER A 162 4.65 2.77 9.45
CA SER A 162 3.94 1.53 9.17
C SER A 162 3.00 1.19 10.34
N VAL A 163 1.90 0.53 10.02
CA VAL A 163 0.89 0.11 10.99
C VAL A 163 0.31 -1.23 10.58
N PHE A 164 0.14 -2.10 11.55
CA PHE A 164 -0.63 -3.33 11.39
C PHE A 164 -2.04 -3.14 11.94
N LEU A 165 -3.05 -3.47 11.14
CA LEU A 165 -4.45 -3.44 11.52
C LEU A 165 -5.01 -4.86 11.51
N PRO A 166 -5.64 -5.32 12.61
CA PRO A 166 -6.22 -6.66 12.70
C PRO A 166 -7.63 -6.70 12.06
N VAL A 167 -7.72 -6.27 10.80
CA VAL A 167 -8.95 -6.29 10.01
C VAL A 167 -8.85 -7.41 8.97
N GLY A 168 -9.87 -8.24 8.86
CA GLY A 168 -9.83 -9.46 8.06
C GLY A 168 -8.71 -10.40 8.53
N MET A 169 -7.90 -10.87 7.58
CA MET A 169 -6.69 -11.66 7.85
C MET A 169 -5.46 -10.78 8.12
N GLY A 170 -5.67 -9.53 8.54
CA GLY A 170 -4.63 -8.56 8.86
C GLY A 170 -4.16 -7.74 7.66
N LEU A 171 -4.01 -6.45 7.90
CA LEU A 171 -3.43 -5.50 6.96
C LEU A 171 -2.13 -4.94 7.55
N ASP A 172 -1.03 -5.01 6.82
CA ASP A 172 0.20 -4.29 7.16
C ASP A 172 0.41 -3.18 6.14
N ILE A 173 0.41 -1.94 6.62
CA ILE A 173 0.34 -0.75 5.79
C ILE A 173 1.59 0.09 6.00
N ALA A 174 2.21 0.55 4.93
CA ALA A 174 3.34 1.45 4.98
C ALA A 174 3.07 2.73 4.19
N HIS A 175 3.43 3.86 4.77
CA HIS A 175 3.48 5.16 4.10
C HIS A 175 4.93 5.48 3.75
N VAL A 176 5.19 5.71 2.47
CA VAL A 176 6.50 6.07 1.93
C VAL A 176 6.50 7.55 1.59
N ALA A 177 7.55 8.25 2.02
CA ALA A 177 7.68 9.68 1.78
C ALA A 177 7.82 10.00 0.30
N ALA A 178 7.42 11.21 -0.08
CA ALA A 178 7.80 11.81 -1.34
C ALA A 178 9.34 11.76 -1.51
N SER A 179 9.79 11.38 -2.69
CA SER A 179 11.20 11.49 -3.05
C SER A 179 11.50 12.98 -3.18
N GLY A 180 12.21 13.56 -2.21
CA GLY A 180 12.77 14.87 -2.39
C GLY A 180 13.67 14.81 -3.62
N ASN A 181 13.39 15.65 -4.59
CA ASN A 181 14.32 15.87 -5.68
C ASN A 181 15.63 16.30 -5.01
N GLY A 182 16.67 15.47 -5.10
CA GLY A 182 18.01 15.80 -4.65
C GLY A 182 18.57 16.93 -5.51
N GLY A 183 17.88 18.07 -5.47
CA GLY A 183 18.46 19.34 -5.86
C GLY A 183 19.60 19.57 -4.90
N ASN A 184 20.78 19.49 -5.44
CA ASN A 184 22.07 19.89 -4.90
C ASN A 184 21.88 20.99 -3.84
N ALA A 185 21.80 20.58 -2.56
CA ALA A 185 21.95 21.53 -1.48
C ALA A 185 23.40 21.98 -1.50
N GLY A 186 23.71 22.82 -2.48
CA GLY A 186 24.89 23.64 -2.43
C GLY A 186 24.90 24.28 -1.07
N SER A 187 25.99 24.10 -0.37
CA SER A 187 26.34 24.75 0.87
C SER A 187 26.16 26.26 0.71
N SER A 188 24.96 26.78 0.96
CA SER A 188 24.74 28.18 1.27
C SER A 188 24.65 28.24 2.79
N SER A 189 25.74 28.63 3.38
CA SER A 189 25.85 29.21 4.72
C SER A 189 24.83 30.32 4.87
N GLY A 190 23.85 30.14 5.74
CA GLY A 190 23.01 31.24 6.17
C GLY A 190 21.52 30.89 6.24
N SER A 191 21.08 30.75 7.45
CA SER A 191 19.72 30.88 7.95
C SER A 191 19.25 29.67 8.76
N GLY A 192 19.07 29.97 10.04
CA GLY A 192 18.57 29.16 11.14
C GLY A 192 17.84 27.86 10.84
N SER A 193 18.42 26.76 11.26
CA SER A 193 17.75 25.47 11.23
C SER A 193 16.50 25.54 12.13
N VAL A 194 15.34 25.48 11.52
CA VAL A 194 14.08 25.37 12.25
C VAL A 194 14.05 24.00 12.92
N LYS A 195 14.17 24.00 14.24
CA LYS A 195 14.10 22.78 15.03
C LYS A 195 12.66 22.59 15.54
N TRP A 196 12.05 21.51 15.13
CA TRP A 196 10.77 21.07 15.69
C TRP A 196 11.02 20.26 16.96
N ILE A 197 10.37 20.61 18.05
CA ILE A 197 10.44 19.89 19.32
C ILE A 197 9.08 19.26 19.56
N LYS A 198 9.06 17.94 19.71
CA LYS A 198 7.87 17.19 20.11
C LYS A 198 7.88 17.11 21.64
N HIS A 199 6.84 17.63 22.26
CA HIS A 199 6.58 17.52 23.68
C HIS A 199 5.34 16.65 23.88
N VAL A 200 5.45 15.64 24.74
CA VAL A 200 4.34 14.79 25.12
C VAL A 200 4.00 15.13 26.58
N ASP A 201 2.78 15.58 26.82
CA ASP A 201 2.28 15.75 28.18
C ASP A 201 2.10 14.39 28.81
N GLN A 202 2.84 14.11 29.87
CA GLN A 202 2.81 12.81 30.54
C GLN A 202 1.51 12.54 31.31
N LYS A 203 0.69 13.55 31.57
CA LYS A 203 -0.59 13.39 32.30
C LYS A 203 -1.77 13.18 31.36
N SER A 204 -1.83 13.93 30.26
CA SER A 204 -2.94 13.86 29.28
C SER A 204 -2.61 12.96 28.09
N GLY A 205 -1.34 12.65 27.83
CA GLY A 205 -0.89 11.94 26.63
C GLY A 205 -0.94 12.79 25.37
N GLU A 206 -1.25 14.08 25.48
CA GLU A 206 -1.31 14.98 24.32
C GLU A 206 0.07 15.28 23.76
N GLU A 207 0.17 15.26 22.44
CA GLU A 207 1.40 15.55 21.70
C GLU A 207 1.36 16.98 21.14
N HIS A 208 2.29 17.81 21.62
CA HIS A 208 2.49 19.17 21.10
C HIS A 208 3.76 19.24 20.26
N VAL A 209 3.63 19.74 19.03
CA VAL A 209 4.78 19.98 18.17
C VAL A 209 5.04 21.49 18.11
N ILE A 210 6.16 21.92 18.69
CA ILE A 210 6.52 23.33 18.82
C ILE A 210 7.66 23.66 17.86
N ARG A 211 7.49 24.71 17.08
CA ARG A 211 8.54 25.27 16.22
C ARG A 211 9.43 26.17 17.06
N LYS A 212 10.71 25.81 17.22
CA LYS A 212 11.70 26.72 17.83
C LYS A 212 12.20 27.67 16.77
N VAL A 213 11.82 28.94 16.89
CA VAL A 213 12.40 30.04 16.13
C VAL A 213 13.59 30.54 16.94
N LYS A 214 14.77 30.59 16.31
CA LYS A 214 15.96 31.23 16.91
C LYS A 214 15.94 32.70 16.59
#